data_5f6bf85728013c8c20061c2d89fea4d3
#
_entry.id   5f6bf85728013c8c20061c2d89fea4d3
#
_cell.length_a   1.000
_cell.length_b   1.000
_cell.length_c   1.000
_cell.angle_alpha   90.00
_cell.angle_beta   90.00
_cell.angle_gamma   90.00
#
_symmetry.space_group_name_H-M   'P 1'
#
loop_
_entity.id
_entity.type
_entity.pdbx_description
1 polymer ?
#
loop_
_entity_poly.entity_id
_entity_poly.type
_entity_poly.pdbx_seq_one_letter_code
_entity_poly.pdbx_strand_id
1 'polypeptide(L)'
;MAYFGKPQDSARQDETLEVTPSLLAEISDKVNASLSDPQLDKEEKKKRRKIAKELKERSGKLGEYDRHLENLGDRNSYSKTDKDATFMHLKEDAMNEGLTKPGYNLQIATENQFITNFALFPNPTDTLTYIPFMESFRERYGHFASTEVA
;
A
#
# COMPACT_ATOMS: atom_id res chain seq x y z
N MET A 1 -8.51 8.26 -61.46
CA MET A 1 -8.88 8.27 -60.01
C MET A 1 -7.66 7.81 -59.23
N ALA A 2 -6.98 8.73 -58.55
CA ALA A 2 -5.77 8.42 -57.77
C ALA A 2 -6.18 8.17 -56.32
N TYR A 3 -5.90 6.94 -55.84
CA TYR A 3 -6.08 6.55 -54.42
C TYR A 3 -4.94 7.12 -53.61
N PHE A 4 -5.20 8.12 -52.82
CA PHE A 4 -4.28 8.57 -51.74
C PHE A 4 -4.34 7.60 -50.58
N GLY A 5 -3.29 6.76 -50.44
CA GLY A 5 -3.07 5.95 -49.27
C GLY A 5 -2.84 6.83 -48.05
N LYS A 6 -3.56 6.56 -46.94
CA LYS A 6 -3.29 7.19 -45.65
C LYS A 6 -1.88 6.82 -45.17
N PRO A 7 -1.10 7.74 -44.58
CA PRO A 7 0.18 7.39 -43.99
C PRO A 7 -0.07 6.40 -42.83
N GLN A 8 0.67 5.30 -42.84
CA GLN A 8 0.73 4.38 -41.70
C GLN A 8 1.39 5.16 -40.56
N ASP A 9 0.61 5.42 -39.52
CA ASP A 9 1.13 5.79 -38.23
C ASP A 9 2.04 4.66 -37.74
N SER A 10 3.35 4.89 -37.83
CA SER A 10 4.33 4.08 -37.12
C SER A 10 4.02 4.25 -35.62
N ALA A 11 3.42 3.23 -35.03
CA ALA A 11 3.22 3.14 -33.60
C ALA A 11 4.59 3.37 -32.93
N ARG A 12 4.77 4.55 -32.32
CA ARG A 12 5.79 4.74 -31.31
C ARG A 12 5.47 3.75 -30.22
N GLN A 13 6.31 2.73 -30.10
CA GLN A 13 6.38 1.94 -28.88
C GLN A 13 6.84 2.92 -27.80
N ASP A 14 5.90 3.48 -27.04
CA ASP A 14 6.18 4.17 -25.79
C ASP A 14 6.73 3.10 -24.84
N GLU A 15 8.06 3.00 -24.78
CA GLU A 15 8.74 2.33 -23.69
C GLU A 15 8.38 3.14 -22.43
N THR A 16 7.38 2.66 -21.70
CA THR A 16 7.03 3.21 -20.39
C THR A 16 8.16 2.89 -19.43
N LEU A 17 9.03 3.86 -19.19
CA LEU A 17 10.09 3.74 -18.20
C LEU A 17 9.45 3.74 -16.82
N GLU A 18 9.58 2.63 -16.08
CA GLU A 18 9.18 2.60 -14.67
C GLU A 18 10.08 3.54 -13.86
N VAL A 19 9.45 4.57 -13.30
CA VAL A 19 10.14 5.57 -12.47
C VAL A 19 10.24 5.03 -11.04
N THR A 20 11.41 4.52 -10.67
CA THR A 20 11.70 4.04 -9.33
C THR A 20 12.38 5.12 -8.46
N PRO A 21 12.26 5.06 -7.11
CA PRO A 21 12.98 5.98 -6.22
C PRO A 21 14.49 5.97 -6.43
N SER A 22 15.06 4.80 -6.70
CA SER A 22 16.49 4.62 -6.97
C SER A 22 16.93 5.29 -8.27
N LEU A 23 16.14 5.19 -9.32
CA LEU A 23 16.41 5.85 -10.60
C LEU A 23 16.42 7.37 -10.47
N LEU A 24 15.44 7.93 -9.73
CA LEU A 24 15.40 9.37 -9.49
C LEU A 24 16.59 9.85 -8.64
N ALA A 25 17.01 9.07 -7.65
CA ALA A 25 18.19 9.38 -6.85
C ALA A 25 19.46 9.38 -7.71
N GLU A 26 19.65 8.35 -8.55
CA GLU A 26 20.79 8.25 -9.47
C GLU A 26 20.85 9.42 -10.46
N ILE A 27 19.72 9.80 -11.03
CA ILE A 27 19.65 10.97 -11.94
C ILE A 27 19.98 12.25 -11.16
N SER A 28 19.49 12.41 -9.94
CA SER A 28 19.81 13.54 -9.08
C SER A 28 21.33 13.64 -8.83
N ASP A 29 21.97 12.52 -8.54
CA ASP A 29 23.43 12.47 -8.29
C ASP A 29 24.22 12.79 -9.57
N LYS A 30 23.82 12.28 -10.73
CA LYS A 30 24.41 12.62 -12.02
C LYS A 30 24.28 14.13 -12.33
N VAL A 31 23.12 14.71 -12.06
CA VAL A 31 22.91 16.17 -12.22
C VAL A 31 23.80 16.96 -11.27
N ASN A 32 23.92 16.53 -10.00
CA ASN A 32 24.82 17.16 -9.04
C ASN A 32 26.30 17.05 -9.46
N ALA A 33 26.74 15.89 -9.93
CA ALA A 33 28.09 15.71 -10.44
C ALA A 33 28.41 16.65 -11.61
N SER A 34 27.44 16.88 -12.49
CA SER A 34 27.58 17.81 -13.62
C SER A 34 27.76 19.28 -13.22
N LEU A 35 27.47 19.65 -11.96
CA LEU A 35 27.68 21.03 -11.46
C LEU A 35 29.16 21.40 -11.28
N SER A 36 30.04 20.40 -11.29
CA SER A 36 31.50 20.61 -11.19
C SER A 36 32.14 21.04 -12.51
N ASP A 37 31.38 21.06 -13.60
CA ASP A 37 31.89 21.48 -14.90
C ASP A 37 32.21 22.99 -14.91
N PRO A 38 33.47 23.38 -15.19
CA PRO A 38 33.88 24.78 -15.19
C PRO A 38 33.28 25.60 -16.35
N GLN A 39 32.78 24.96 -17.42
CA GLN A 39 32.20 25.61 -18.56
C GLN A 39 30.73 26.02 -18.39
N LEU A 40 30.07 25.61 -17.31
CA LEU A 40 28.67 25.93 -17.06
C LEU A 40 28.47 27.35 -16.56
N ASP A 41 27.53 28.05 -17.22
CA ASP A 41 27.10 29.37 -16.81
C ASP A 41 26.38 29.35 -15.44
N LYS A 42 26.38 30.52 -14.78
CA LYS A 42 25.77 30.71 -13.44
C LYS A 42 24.29 30.40 -13.45
N GLU A 43 23.56 30.77 -14.49
CA GLU A 43 22.13 30.50 -14.67
C GLU A 43 21.86 29.00 -14.84
N GLU A 44 22.66 28.30 -15.63
CA GLU A 44 22.53 26.85 -15.81
C GLU A 44 22.85 26.08 -14.55
N LYS A 45 23.86 26.46 -13.78
CA LYS A 45 24.17 25.89 -12.47
C LYS A 45 22.99 26.04 -11.50
N LYS A 46 22.30 27.19 -11.52
CA LYS A 46 21.12 27.42 -10.67
C LYS A 46 19.94 26.51 -11.08
N LYS A 47 19.69 26.39 -12.38
CA LYS A 47 18.63 25.49 -12.91
C LYS A 47 18.92 24.04 -12.56
N ARG A 48 20.13 23.54 -12.76
CA ARG A 48 20.52 22.15 -12.43
C ARG A 48 20.40 21.87 -10.93
N ARG A 49 20.81 22.78 -10.05
CA ARG A 49 20.60 22.65 -8.59
C ARG A 49 19.13 22.53 -8.22
N LYS A 50 18.25 23.32 -8.86
CA LYS A 50 16.81 23.24 -8.62
C LYS A 50 16.26 21.89 -9.06
N ILE A 51 16.63 21.40 -10.23
CA ILE A 51 16.23 20.10 -10.76
C ILE A 51 16.71 18.97 -9.84
N ALA A 52 17.98 18.98 -9.43
CA ALA A 52 18.52 17.96 -8.52
C ALA A 52 17.78 17.92 -7.17
N LYS A 53 17.45 19.11 -6.62
CA LYS A 53 16.66 19.20 -5.39
C LYS A 53 15.25 18.61 -5.58
N GLU A 54 14.56 18.98 -6.67
CA GLU A 54 13.22 18.44 -6.97
C GLU A 54 13.25 16.91 -7.16
N LEU A 55 14.23 16.38 -7.88
CA LEU A 55 14.38 14.93 -8.08
C LEU A 55 14.59 14.20 -6.76
N LYS A 56 15.42 14.74 -5.86
CA LYS A 56 15.66 14.17 -4.55
C LYS A 56 14.40 14.19 -3.67
N GLU A 57 13.63 15.29 -3.69
CA GLU A 57 12.35 15.37 -2.97
C GLU A 57 11.32 14.38 -3.51
N ARG A 58 11.25 14.22 -4.83
CA ARG A 58 10.34 13.25 -5.49
C ARG A 58 10.75 11.81 -5.21
N SER A 59 12.05 11.50 -5.24
CA SER A 59 12.57 10.18 -4.85
C SER A 59 12.18 9.83 -3.41
N GLY A 60 12.31 10.78 -2.47
CA GLY A 60 11.88 10.59 -1.09
C GLY A 60 10.39 10.28 -0.96
N LYS A 61 9.54 11.04 -1.67
CA LYS A 61 8.08 10.82 -1.68
C LYS A 61 7.69 9.47 -2.28
N LEU A 62 8.32 9.06 -3.37
CA LEU A 62 8.08 7.74 -3.95
C LEU A 62 8.43 6.62 -2.97
N GLY A 63 9.57 6.71 -2.29
CA GLY A 63 9.94 5.75 -1.26
C GLY A 63 9.00 5.75 -0.04
N GLU A 64 8.33 6.86 0.26
CA GLU A 64 7.24 6.90 1.25
C GLU A 64 6.00 6.18 0.73
N TYR A 65 5.62 6.38 -0.53
CA TYR A 65 4.48 5.70 -1.13
C TYR A 65 4.70 4.18 -1.21
N ASP A 66 5.90 3.73 -1.58
CA ASP A 66 6.23 2.31 -1.60
C ASP A 66 6.05 1.67 -0.20
N ARG A 67 6.55 2.33 0.84
CA ARG A 67 6.34 1.88 2.23
C ARG A 67 4.86 1.88 2.65
N HIS A 68 4.07 2.85 2.14
CA HIS A 68 2.64 2.86 2.39
C HIS A 68 1.93 1.71 1.69
N LEU A 69 2.32 1.38 0.46
CA LEU A 69 1.79 0.24 -0.29
C LEU A 69 2.16 -1.10 0.37
N GLU A 70 3.40 -1.24 0.82
CA GLU A 70 3.83 -2.42 1.60
C GLU A 70 3.01 -2.61 2.89
N ASN A 71 2.80 -1.54 3.67
CA ASN A 71 1.98 -1.60 4.87
C ASN A 71 0.50 -1.88 4.57
N LEU A 72 0.00 -1.42 3.43
CA LEU A 72 -1.38 -1.63 3.02
C LEU A 72 -1.65 -3.10 2.69
N GLY A 73 -0.74 -3.75 1.93
CA GLY A 73 -0.94 -5.11 1.41
C GLY A 73 -2.25 -5.22 0.64
N ASP A 74 -3.00 -6.27 0.89
CA ASP A 74 -4.32 -6.52 0.25
C ASP A 74 -5.49 -5.77 0.93
N ARG A 75 -5.20 -4.95 1.94
CA ARG A 75 -6.22 -4.19 2.69
C ARG A 75 -6.56 -2.88 1.99
N ASN A 76 -7.79 -2.40 2.16
CA ASN A 76 -8.22 -1.10 1.63
C ASN A 76 -7.71 0.11 2.44
N SER A 77 -7.28 -0.11 3.67
CA SER A 77 -6.80 0.94 4.58
C SER A 77 -5.96 0.36 5.71
N TYR A 78 -5.14 1.20 6.33
CA TYR A 78 -4.43 0.88 7.56
C TYR A 78 -4.25 2.16 8.40
N SER A 79 -4.04 2.01 9.70
CA SER A 79 -3.75 3.13 10.59
C SER A 79 -2.26 3.45 10.61
N LYS A 80 -1.91 4.74 10.56
CA LYS A 80 -0.51 5.18 10.67
C LYS A 80 0.11 4.88 12.04
N THR A 81 -0.73 4.84 13.08
CA THR A 81 -0.32 4.59 14.47
C THR A 81 -0.15 3.10 14.73
N ASP A 82 -1.08 2.30 14.21
CA ASP A 82 -1.07 0.85 14.31
C ASP A 82 -1.25 0.27 12.90
N LYS A 83 -0.15 -0.20 12.31
CA LYS A 83 -0.12 -0.63 10.90
C LYS A 83 -0.94 -1.87 10.62
N ASP A 84 -1.22 -2.68 11.64
CA ASP A 84 -2.00 -3.91 11.51
C ASP A 84 -3.50 -3.65 11.63
N ALA A 85 -3.91 -2.54 12.25
CA ALA A 85 -5.30 -2.14 12.36
C ALA A 85 -5.87 -1.62 11.04
N THR A 86 -7.09 -2.03 10.72
CA THR A 86 -7.85 -1.58 9.54
C THR A 86 -8.97 -0.65 9.96
N PHE A 87 -9.28 0.37 9.15
CA PHE A 87 -10.42 1.24 9.40
C PHE A 87 -11.73 0.49 9.13
N MET A 88 -12.58 0.40 10.14
CA MET A 88 -13.86 -0.31 10.08
C MET A 88 -14.95 0.44 10.84
N HIS A 89 -16.20 0.17 10.47
CA HIS A 89 -17.36 0.64 11.24
C HIS A 89 -17.54 -0.23 12.48
N LEU A 90 -17.56 0.40 13.64
CA LEU A 90 -17.86 -0.29 14.89
C LEU A 90 -19.38 -0.37 15.05
N LYS A 91 -19.92 -1.57 15.33
CA LYS A 91 -21.37 -1.80 15.52
C LYS A 91 -21.95 -0.97 16.68
N GLU A 92 -21.16 -0.77 17.73
CA GLU A 92 -21.53 -0.02 18.93
C GLU A 92 -20.70 1.28 19.02
N ASP A 93 -20.84 2.17 18.06
CA ASP A 93 -20.29 3.51 18.21
C ASP A 93 -21.24 4.35 19.04
N ALA A 94 -20.87 4.61 20.30
CA ALA A 94 -21.69 5.40 21.24
C ALA A 94 -22.00 6.83 20.71
N MET A 95 -21.18 7.33 19.80
CA MET A 95 -21.37 8.64 19.16
C MET A 95 -22.20 8.53 17.89
N ASN A 96 -22.37 7.32 17.34
CA ASN A 96 -23.14 6.98 16.14
C ASN A 96 -22.94 7.94 14.94
N GLU A 97 -21.72 8.41 14.78
CA GLU A 97 -21.35 9.37 13.72
C GLU A 97 -21.15 8.68 12.36
N GLY A 98 -21.25 7.37 12.29
CA GLY A 98 -20.99 6.57 11.08
C GLY A 98 -19.51 6.65 10.61
N LEU A 99 -18.62 7.09 11.47
CA LEU A 99 -17.21 7.20 11.16
C LEU A 99 -16.50 5.85 11.28
N THR A 100 -15.59 5.61 10.36
CA THR A 100 -14.68 4.45 10.45
C THR A 100 -13.56 4.76 11.45
N LYS A 101 -13.26 3.79 12.31
CA LYS A 101 -12.16 3.86 13.29
C LYS A 101 -11.19 2.69 13.07
N PRO A 102 -9.88 2.86 13.35
CA PRO A 102 -8.96 1.73 13.31
C PRO A 102 -9.32 0.73 14.39
N GLY A 103 -9.39 -0.55 14.02
CA GLY A 103 -9.78 -1.61 14.92
C GLY A 103 -9.47 -2.98 14.38
N TYR A 104 -9.82 -3.99 15.16
CA TYR A 104 -9.69 -5.40 14.84
C TYR A 104 -11.04 -6.10 14.98
N ASN A 105 -11.22 -7.12 14.17
CA ASN A 105 -12.33 -8.07 14.32
C ASN A 105 -11.88 -9.16 15.28
N LEU A 106 -12.52 -9.24 16.45
CA LEU A 106 -12.27 -10.26 17.46
C LEU A 106 -13.26 -11.39 17.29
N GLN A 107 -12.77 -12.58 16.93
CA GLN A 107 -13.53 -13.81 16.90
C GLN A 107 -13.31 -14.59 18.20
N ILE A 108 -14.38 -15.07 18.83
CA ILE A 108 -14.34 -15.83 20.08
C ILE A 108 -15.22 -17.07 19.94
N ALA A 109 -14.66 -18.24 20.24
CA ALA A 109 -15.42 -19.47 20.44
C ALA A 109 -15.62 -19.71 21.92
N THR A 110 -16.84 -20.11 22.29
CA THR A 110 -17.19 -20.44 23.68
C THR A 110 -17.88 -21.79 23.75
N GLU A 111 -17.62 -22.53 24.81
CA GLU A 111 -18.31 -23.76 25.15
C GLU A 111 -18.56 -23.79 26.67
N ASN A 112 -19.79 -24.07 27.08
CA ASN A 112 -20.19 -24.12 28.49
C ASN A 112 -19.75 -22.88 29.31
N GLN A 113 -19.83 -21.68 28.72
CA GLN A 113 -19.40 -20.41 29.31
C GLN A 113 -17.88 -20.20 29.40
N PHE A 114 -17.07 -21.08 28.86
CA PHE A 114 -15.62 -20.94 28.78
C PHE A 114 -15.21 -20.52 27.37
N ILE A 115 -14.23 -19.63 27.28
CA ILE A 115 -13.61 -19.28 26.00
C ILE A 115 -12.67 -20.42 25.63
N THR A 116 -12.98 -21.09 24.51
CA THR A 116 -12.18 -22.18 23.97
C THR A 116 -11.17 -21.70 22.94
N ASN A 117 -11.53 -20.71 22.13
CA ASN A 117 -10.62 -20.10 21.16
C ASN A 117 -10.88 -18.61 20.99
N PHE A 118 -9.86 -17.86 20.60
CA PHE A 118 -9.99 -16.48 20.17
C PHE A 118 -8.93 -16.14 19.13
N ALA A 119 -9.25 -15.22 18.22
CA ALA A 119 -8.31 -14.67 17.25
C ALA A 119 -8.69 -13.25 16.88
N LEU A 120 -7.69 -12.43 16.54
CA LEU A 120 -7.83 -11.06 16.05
C LEU A 120 -7.54 -11.02 14.55
N PHE A 121 -8.42 -10.39 13.80
CA PHE A 121 -8.27 -10.24 12.36
C PHE A 121 -8.32 -8.77 11.95
N PRO A 122 -7.54 -8.36 10.95
CA PRO A 122 -7.64 -7.01 10.37
C PRO A 122 -8.84 -6.86 9.42
N ASN A 123 -9.54 -7.94 9.09
CA ASN A 123 -10.68 -7.94 8.19
C ASN A 123 -11.93 -7.41 8.89
N PRO A 124 -12.62 -6.39 8.34
CA PRO A 124 -13.79 -5.79 8.98
C PRO A 124 -15.05 -6.65 8.96
N THR A 125 -15.06 -7.73 8.17
CA THR A 125 -16.21 -8.63 8.02
C THR A 125 -15.88 -10.04 8.44
N ASP A 126 -16.88 -10.76 9.00
CA ASP A 126 -16.72 -12.13 9.49
C ASP A 126 -16.54 -13.16 8.36
N THR A 127 -17.00 -12.85 7.16
CA THR A 127 -16.96 -13.75 6.01
C THR A 127 -15.56 -14.27 5.68
N LEU A 128 -14.53 -13.42 5.85
CA LEU A 128 -13.13 -13.78 5.56
C LEU A 128 -12.39 -14.33 6.79
N THR A 129 -12.97 -14.23 7.99
CA THR A 129 -12.31 -14.60 9.23
C THR A 129 -12.72 -15.98 9.74
N TYR A 130 -13.88 -16.49 9.30
CA TYR A 130 -14.43 -17.77 9.78
C TYR A 130 -13.49 -18.94 9.50
N ILE A 131 -13.06 -19.15 8.26
CA ILE A 131 -12.18 -20.27 7.90
C ILE A 131 -10.85 -20.22 8.64
N PRO A 132 -10.09 -19.11 8.64
CA PRO A 132 -8.85 -19.02 9.42
C PRO A 132 -9.06 -19.20 10.92
N PHE A 133 -10.20 -18.76 11.46
CA PHE A 133 -10.54 -18.95 12.86
C PHE A 133 -10.75 -20.43 13.19
N MET A 134 -11.46 -21.16 12.34
CA MET A 134 -11.68 -22.61 12.51
C MET A 134 -10.39 -23.40 12.33
N GLU A 135 -9.52 -23.00 11.43
CA GLU A 135 -8.20 -23.60 11.29
C GLU A 135 -7.36 -23.42 12.56
N SER A 136 -7.38 -22.24 13.17
CA SER A 136 -6.68 -21.97 14.44
C SER A 136 -7.23 -22.83 15.58
N PHE A 137 -8.54 -23.09 15.58
CA PHE A 137 -9.17 -24.03 16.53
C PHE A 137 -8.65 -25.46 16.32
N ARG A 138 -8.65 -25.93 15.08
CA ARG A 138 -8.11 -27.25 14.72
C ARG A 138 -6.63 -27.40 15.08
N GLU A 139 -5.82 -26.39 14.85
CA GLU A 139 -4.40 -26.40 15.24
C GLU A 139 -4.22 -26.56 16.75
N ARG A 140 -5.10 -25.92 17.53
CA ARG A 140 -5.04 -25.97 19.00
C ARG A 140 -5.50 -27.33 19.58
N TYR A 141 -6.58 -27.90 19.02
CA TYR A 141 -7.25 -29.09 19.58
C TYR A 141 -7.02 -30.36 18.77
N GLY A 142 -6.44 -30.29 17.58
CA GLY A 142 -6.21 -31.41 16.69
C GLY A 142 -7.45 -31.88 15.90
N HIS A 143 -8.61 -31.26 16.12
CA HIS A 143 -9.88 -31.58 15.45
C HIS A 143 -10.77 -30.33 15.36
N PHE A 144 -11.74 -30.36 14.46
CA PHE A 144 -12.80 -29.35 14.44
C PHE A 144 -13.85 -29.63 15.52
N ALA A 145 -14.60 -28.59 15.89
CA ALA A 145 -15.78 -28.78 16.73
C ALA A 145 -16.81 -29.68 16.04
N SER A 146 -17.49 -30.50 16.80
CA SER A 146 -18.51 -31.42 16.26
C SER A 146 -19.80 -30.72 15.84
N THR A 147 -20.08 -29.59 16.45
CA THR A 147 -21.24 -28.73 16.14
C THR A 147 -20.84 -27.28 16.37
N GLU A 148 -21.24 -26.41 15.49
CA GLU A 148 -20.99 -24.99 15.56
C GLU A 148 -22.30 -24.24 15.35
N VAL A 149 -22.48 -23.17 16.11
CA VAL A 149 -23.59 -22.22 15.97
C VAL A 149 -22.99 -20.83 15.87
N ALA A 150 -23.21 -20.13 14.75
CA ALA A 150 -22.73 -18.79 14.47
C ALA A 150 -23.89 -17.80 14.32
#